data_71663e3816164e2e715958a774c8c2c4
#
_entry.id   71663e3816164e2e715958a774c8c2c4
#
_cell.length_a   1.000
_cell.length_b   1.000
_cell.length_c   1.000
_cell.angle_alpha   90.00
_cell.angle_beta   90.00
_cell.angle_gamma   90.00
#
_symmetry.space_group_name_H-M   'P 1'
#
loop_
_entity.id
_entity.type
_entity.pdbx_description
1 polymer ?
#
loop_
_entity_poly.entity_id
_entity_poly.type
_entity_poly.pdbx_seq_one_letter_code
_entity_poly.pdbx_strand_id
1 'polypeptide(L)'
;SAGTAASLMLAVTIITFIAVNLFSFTASFSAATDKYLKADLEVQSGQVPILGQSAVEALAALPEVRAATGVQRGQVQIDGTVRPVYAVTASAVLDIFDLQGVEGDLAGMGTDGIAIDRVTAEEQGLAIGDTVEVLFPDSTEATLTVAAIYEDGGIIAQNSDGHYLIDVERFTAHFGANNQFMARIDVRGVDGVDLAQLRAAVEAELEAFPTATVLDKDELRDQAQNQVLQVLGFLFVLLGLALVIGALGVTITLALSVFERTHEIGLLRAVGTTRGQLGVAVLVESIVLTLLGTVLGLVIGIVGAVAVVRSQADLIDTLQVSVPWGFLVLVVVIAVGIGVAASIVPGWRAARMDVLEAVSAE
;
A
#
# COMPACT_ATOMS: atom_id res chain seq x y z
N SER A 1 -30.43 0.47 19.85
CA SER A 1 -30.22 0.92 18.46
C SER A 1 -28.88 1.62 18.24
N ALA A 2 -28.36 2.43 19.19
CA ALA A 2 -27.08 3.13 19.03
C ALA A 2 -25.84 2.18 18.97
N GLY A 3 -25.81 1.12 19.78
CA GLY A 3 -24.67 0.19 19.82
C GLY A 3 -24.50 -0.62 18.54
N THR A 4 -25.58 -0.99 17.88
CA THR A 4 -25.55 -1.76 16.63
C THR A 4 -25.15 -0.91 15.42
N ALA A 5 -25.63 0.32 15.34
CA ALA A 5 -25.17 1.27 14.34
C ALA A 5 -23.68 1.62 14.52
N ALA A 6 -23.21 1.70 15.78
CA ALA A 6 -21.80 1.94 16.10
C ALA A 6 -20.87 0.80 15.67
N SER A 7 -21.26 -0.46 15.88
CA SER A 7 -20.43 -1.60 15.44
C SER A 7 -20.30 -1.68 13.93
N LEU A 8 -21.39 -1.43 13.20
CA LEU A 8 -21.37 -1.36 11.74
C LEU A 8 -20.55 -0.17 11.25
N MET A 9 -20.71 0.99 11.87
CA MET A 9 -19.93 2.19 11.57
C MET A 9 -18.43 1.93 11.73
N LEU A 10 -18.00 1.31 12.84
CA LEU A 10 -16.59 0.98 13.08
C LEU A 10 -16.03 0.03 12.02
N ALA A 11 -16.78 -1.03 11.68
CA ALA A 11 -16.35 -1.98 10.66
C ALA A 11 -16.18 -1.30 9.29
N VAL A 12 -17.15 -0.49 8.88
CA VAL A 12 -17.10 0.26 7.62
C VAL A 12 -15.98 1.31 7.64
N THR A 13 -15.77 1.98 8.78
CA THR A 13 -14.67 2.95 8.96
C THR A 13 -13.32 2.31 8.71
N ILE A 14 -13.03 1.18 9.38
CA ILE A 14 -11.74 0.51 9.28
C ILE A 14 -11.49 0.03 7.85
N ILE A 15 -12.47 -0.59 7.23
CA ILE A 15 -12.32 -1.13 5.87
C ILE A 15 -12.15 -0.01 4.85
N THR A 16 -12.92 1.07 4.96
CA THR A 16 -12.80 2.23 4.09
C THR A 16 -11.43 2.89 4.27
N PHE A 17 -10.99 3.06 5.51
CA PHE A 17 -9.69 3.62 5.83
C PHE A 17 -8.55 2.80 5.19
N ILE A 18 -8.56 1.48 5.37
CA ILE A 18 -7.53 0.60 4.80
C ILE A 18 -7.60 0.60 3.27
N ALA A 19 -8.80 0.51 2.69
CA ALA A 19 -8.96 0.51 1.24
C ALA A 19 -8.44 1.81 0.60
N VAL A 20 -8.81 2.97 1.11
CA VAL A 20 -8.32 4.25 0.58
C VAL A 20 -6.80 4.37 0.69
N ASN A 21 -6.20 3.97 1.83
CA ASN A 21 -4.74 3.96 1.97
C ASN A 21 -4.07 3.01 0.96
N LEU A 22 -4.63 1.82 0.76
CA LEU A 22 -4.08 0.81 -0.13
C LEU A 22 -4.13 1.27 -1.60
N PHE A 23 -5.26 1.84 -2.04
CA PHE A 23 -5.39 2.39 -3.39
C PHE A 23 -4.53 3.64 -3.59
N SER A 24 -4.39 4.47 -2.57
CA SER A 24 -3.49 5.64 -2.61
C SER A 24 -2.03 5.20 -2.72
N PHE A 25 -1.63 4.17 -1.96
CA PHE A 25 -0.29 3.59 -2.06
C PHE A 25 0.00 3.07 -3.48
N THR A 26 -0.93 2.31 -4.07
CA THR A 26 -0.75 1.77 -5.44
C THR A 26 -0.65 2.88 -6.49
N ALA A 27 -1.51 3.90 -6.36
CA ALA A 27 -1.48 5.06 -7.25
C ALA A 27 -0.15 5.84 -7.12
N SER A 28 0.33 6.03 -5.89
CA SER A 28 1.61 6.70 -5.61
C SER A 28 2.79 5.88 -6.13
N PHE A 29 2.77 4.56 -5.93
CA PHE A 29 3.78 3.65 -6.46
C PHE A 29 3.85 3.69 -7.99
N SER A 30 2.70 3.64 -8.67
CA SER A 30 2.64 3.76 -10.13
C SER A 30 3.19 5.10 -10.61
N ALA A 31 2.82 6.19 -9.95
CA ALA A 31 3.32 7.53 -10.28
C ALA A 31 4.84 7.66 -10.05
N ALA A 32 5.36 7.05 -8.97
CA ALA A 32 6.78 7.02 -8.70
C ALA A 32 7.54 6.21 -9.76
N THR A 33 7.01 5.04 -10.13
CA THR A 33 7.58 4.20 -11.19
C THR A 33 7.63 4.97 -12.52
N ASP A 34 6.56 5.67 -12.89
CA ASP A 34 6.51 6.45 -14.12
C ASP A 34 7.48 7.63 -14.12
N LYS A 35 7.64 8.28 -12.97
CA LYS A 35 8.46 9.49 -12.83
C LYS A 35 9.95 9.16 -12.73
N TYR A 36 10.31 8.16 -11.94
CA TYR A 36 11.69 7.95 -11.52
C TYR A 36 12.36 6.72 -12.16
N LEU A 37 11.60 5.74 -12.67
CA LEU A 37 12.17 4.54 -13.25
C LEU A 37 12.31 4.67 -14.77
N LYS A 38 13.55 4.71 -15.26
CA LYS A 38 13.89 4.70 -16.70
C LYS A 38 14.11 3.27 -17.22
N ALA A 39 14.29 2.27 -16.33
CA ALA A 39 14.46 0.88 -16.70
C ALA A 39 13.28 0.37 -17.53
N ASP A 40 13.52 -0.54 -18.45
CA ASP A 40 12.51 -1.19 -19.28
C ASP A 40 12.03 -2.50 -18.66
N LEU A 41 12.92 -3.20 -17.96
CA LEU A 41 12.66 -4.47 -17.29
C LEU A 41 13.18 -4.43 -15.84
N GLU A 42 12.48 -5.14 -14.97
CA GLU A 42 12.89 -5.44 -13.60
C GLU A 42 13.00 -6.96 -13.43
N VAL A 43 14.15 -7.42 -12.99
CA VAL A 43 14.40 -8.83 -12.64
C VAL A 43 14.22 -8.96 -11.14
N GLN A 44 13.22 -9.70 -10.71
CA GLN A 44 12.95 -9.96 -9.30
C GLN A 44 13.44 -11.33 -8.88
N SER A 45 14.07 -11.43 -7.71
CA SER A 45 14.22 -12.71 -7.01
C SER A 45 12.86 -13.15 -6.48
N GLY A 46 12.63 -14.46 -6.42
CA GLY A 46 11.48 -15.01 -5.71
C GLY A 46 11.51 -14.68 -4.21
N GLN A 47 10.95 -15.55 -3.37
CA GLN A 47 10.89 -15.32 -1.91
C GLN A 47 12.26 -15.22 -1.22
N VAL A 48 13.31 -15.75 -1.83
CA VAL A 48 14.69 -15.70 -1.32
C VAL A 48 15.53 -14.86 -2.27
N PRO A 49 16.20 -13.80 -1.81
CA PRO A 49 17.12 -13.04 -2.63
C PRO A 49 18.29 -13.92 -3.05
N ILE A 50 18.44 -14.16 -4.34
CA ILE A 50 19.50 -14.98 -4.92
C ILE A 50 20.31 -14.25 -5.98
N LEU A 51 19.85 -13.06 -6.40
CA LEU A 51 20.54 -12.25 -7.39
C LEU A 51 21.75 -11.58 -6.74
N GLY A 52 22.93 -11.86 -7.23
CA GLY A 52 24.18 -11.26 -6.78
C GLY A 52 24.73 -10.26 -7.78
N GLN A 53 25.82 -9.60 -7.43
CA GLN A 53 26.50 -8.64 -8.32
C GLN A 53 26.92 -9.28 -9.64
N SER A 54 27.29 -10.58 -9.64
CA SER A 54 27.62 -11.31 -10.87
C SER A 54 26.45 -11.39 -11.86
N ALA A 55 25.21 -11.43 -11.39
CA ALA A 55 24.03 -11.37 -12.26
C ALA A 55 23.88 -9.98 -12.89
N VAL A 56 24.14 -8.90 -12.13
CA VAL A 56 24.13 -7.51 -12.67
C VAL A 56 25.20 -7.38 -13.78
N GLU A 57 26.41 -7.87 -13.53
CA GLU A 57 27.52 -7.82 -14.48
C GLU A 57 27.24 -8.63 -15.75
N ALA A 58 26.66 -9.82 -15.61
CA ALA A 58 26.26 -10.65 -16.74
C ALA A 58 25.19 -9.98 -17.60
N LEU A 59 24.16 -9.40 -16.97
CA LEU A 59 23.11 -8.65 -17.66
C LEU A 59 23.66 -7.38 -18.33
N ALA A 60 24.54 -6.64 -17.66
CA ALA A 60 25.17 -5.45 -18.22
C ALA A 60 26.10 -5.74 -19.42
N ALA A 61 26.59 -6.97 -19.54
CA ALA A 61 27.43 -7.40 -20.66
C ALA A 61 26.65 -7.77 -21.94
N LEU A 62 25.31 -7.88 -21.86
CA LEU A 62 24.46 -8.20 -23.01
C LEU A 62 24.42 -7.03 -24.02
N PRO A 63 24.51 -7.30 -25.35
CA PRO A 63 24.51 -6.25 -26.36
C PRO A 63 23.20 -5.49 -26.46
N GLU A 64 22.10 -6.07 -26.02
CA GLU A 64 20.75 -5.46 -25.92
C GLU A 64 20.60 -4.52 -24.73
N VAL A 65 21.50 -4.61 -23.75
CA VAL A 65 21.43 -3.88 -22.49
C VAL A 65 22.33 -2.65 -22.53
N ARG A 66 21.77 -1.50 -22.22
CA ARG A 66 22.51 -0.23 -22.05
C ARG A 66 23.07 -0.10 -20.64
N ALA A 67 22.26 -0.45 -19.64
CA ALA A 67 22.59 -0.36 -18.22
C ALA A 67 21.83 -1.39 -17.42
N ALA A 68 22.47 -1.90 -16.38
CA ALA A 68 21.83 -2.74 -15.36
C ALA A 68 22.38 -2.35 -13.98
N THR A 69 21.50 -2.28 -12.99
CA THR A 69 21.89 -2.07 -11.59
C THR A 69 20.93 -2.78 -10.66
N GLY A 70 21.47 -3.32 -9.58
CA GLY A 70 20.67 -3.75 -8.45
C GLY A 70 20.77 -2.75 -7.32
N VAL A 71 19.76 -2.65 -6.49
CA VAL A 71 19.77 -1.83 -5.29
C VAL A 71 19.97 -2.72 -4.08
N GLN A 72 21.08 -2.54 -3.38
CA GLN A 72 21.37 -3.22 -2.11
C GLN A 72 21.14 -2.21 -0.96
N ARG A 73 20.71 -2.70 0.18
CA ARG A 73 20.48 -1.86 1.36
C ARG A 73 21.27 -2.40 2.54
N GLY A 74 21.94 -1.49 3.23
CA GLY A 74 22.65 -1.78 4.46
C GLY A 74 22.46 -0.69 5.50
N GLN A 75 23.11 -0.86 6.64
CA GLN A 75 23.19 0.14 7.68
C GLN A 75 24.67 0.41 7.99
N VAL A 76 25.00 1.67 8.10
CA VAL A 76 26.32 2.16 8.50
C VAL A 76 26.14 3.18 9.63
N GLN A 77 27.23 3.48 10.33
CA GLN A 77 27.22 4.57 11.28
C GLN A 77 27.90 5.77 10.63
N ILE A 78 27.15 6.88 10.54
CA ILE A 78 27.62 8.17 10.01
C ILE A 78 27.59 9.17 11.17
N ASP A 79 28.71 9.77 11.48
CA ASP A 79 28.86 10.72 12.59
C ASP A 79 28.28 10.20 13.92
N GLY A 80 28.50 8.91 14.21
CA GLY A 80 28.03 8.25 15.41
C GLY A 80 26.55 7.83 15.39
N THR A 81 25.80 8.10 14.30
CA THR A 81 24.38 7.73 14.16
C THR A 81 24.22 6.63 13.12
N VAL A 82 23.42 5.59 13.45
CA VAL A 82 23.10 4.51 12.50
C VAL A 82 22.16 5.06 11.43
N ARG A 83 22.58 4.96 10.17
CA ARG A 83 21.86 5.43 9.00
C ARG A 83 21.73 4.33 7.95
N PRO A 84 20.61 4.28 7.20
CA PRO A 84 20.52 3.40 6.04
C PRO A 84 21.42 3.91 4.92
N VAL A 85 22.07 2.99 4.22
CA VAL A 85 22.85 3.26 3.01
C VAL A 85 22.34 2.35 1.89
N TYR A 86 22.27 2.90 0.70
CA TYR A 86 21.90 2.17 -0.51
C TYR A 86 23.10 2.06 -1.43
N ALA A 87 23.32 0.87 -1.97
CA ALA A 87 24.41 0.63 -2.92
C ALA A 87 23.82 0.41 -4.31
N VAL A 88 24.41 1.06 -5.28
CA VAL A 88 24.07 1.01 -6.69
C VAL A 88 25.33 0.95 -7.54
N THR A 89 25.22 0.50 -8.77
CA THR A 89 26.31 0.66 -9.74
C THR A 89 26.34 2.14 -10.18
N ALA A 90 27.28 2.91 -9.64
CA ALA A 90 27.33 4.38 -9.81
C ALA A 90 27.28 4.81 -11.28
N SER A 91 28.02 4.12 -12.17
CA SER A 91 28.07 4.41 -13.61
C SER A 91 26.74 4.15 -14.34
N ALA A 92 25.87 3.31 -13.80
CA ALA A 92 24.60 2.88 -14.42
C ALA A 92 23.37 3.58 -13.82
N VAL A 93 23.48 4.12 -12.61
CA VAL A 93 22.32 4.58 -11.82
C VAL A 93 21.49 5.66 -12.53
N LEU A 94 22.11 6.61 -13.21
CA LEU A 94 21.42 7.69 -13.92
C LEU A 94 20.74 7.24 -15.23
N ASP A 95 21.20 6.13 -15.81
CA ASP A 95 20.52 5.49 -16.92
C ASP A 95 19.26 4.71 -16.48
N ILE A 96 19.24 4.24 -15.24
CA ILE A 96 18.16 3.44 -14.67
C ILE A 96 17.16 4.29 -13.91
N PHE A 97 17.64 5.30 -13.13
CA PHE A 97 16.79 6.15 -12.28
C PHE A 97 16.91 7.61 -12.64
N ASP A 98 15.81 8.33 -12.53
CA ASP A 98 15.77 9.77 -12.66
C ASP A 98 15.84 10.43 -11.28
N LEU A 99 17.06 10.66 -10.81
CA LEU A 99 17.34 11.21 -9.48
C LEU A 99 17.27 12.75 -9.50
N GLN A 100 16.35 13.38 -10.13
CA GLN A 100 16.11 14.83 -10.17
C GLN A 100 17.23 15.71 -9.54
N GLY A 101 17.54 16.85 -10.16
CA GLY A 101 18.40 17.89 -9.57
C GLY A 101 19.81 17.44 -9.16
N VAL A 102 20.41 16.46 -9.86
CA VAL A 102 21.74 15.95 -9.52
C VAL A 102 22.79 17.01 -9.76
N GLU A 103 23.51 17.38 -8.69
CA GLU A 103 24.69 18.23 -8.71
C GLU A 103 25.94 17.39 -8.40
N GLY A 104 27.07 17.68 -9.02
CA GLY A 104 28.31 16.91 -8.88
C GLY A 104 28.42 15.74 -9.85
N ASP A 105 29.26 14.75 -9.53
CA ASP A 105 29.56 13.61 -10.38
C ASP A 105 29.14 12.29 -9.71
N LEU A 106 27.86 11.94 -9.84
CA LEU A 106 27.32 10.71 -9.29
C LEU A 106 27.87 9.47 -10.03
N ALA A 107 27.97 9.56 -11.35
CA ALA A 107 28.44 8.44 -12.17
C ALA A 107 29.94 8.11 -11.94
N GLY A 108 30.72 9.13 -11.66
CA GLY A 108 32.15 9.03 -11.36
C GLY A 108 32.49 8.96 -9.86
N MET A 109 31.49 8.77 -9.00
CA MET A 109 31.64 8.77 -7.54
C MET A 109 32.68 7.75 -7.04
N GLY A 110 32.81 6.59 -7.70
CA GLY A 110 33.78 5.54 -7.35
C GLY A 110 33.60 5.01 -5.93
N THR A 111 34.60 4.26 -5.45
CA THR A 111 34.53 3.64 -4.13
C THR A 111 34.73 4.62 -2.97
N ASP A 112 35.36 5.76 -3.17
CA ASP A 112 35.65 6.74 -2.13
C ASP A 112 34.62 7.88 -2.07
N GLY A 113 33.60 7.83 -2.94
CA GLY A 113 32.52 8.80 -2.98
C GLY A 113 31.28 8.33 -2.25
N ILE A 114 30.48 9.31 -1.83
CA ILE A 114 29.12 9.14 -1.31
C ILE A 114 28.23 10.19 -1.98
N ALA A 115 27.03 9.81 -2.38
CA ALA A 115 26.02 10.75 -2.80
C ALA A 115 24.92 10.85 -1.74
N ILE A 116 24.40 12.05 -1.53
CA ILE A 116 23.42 12.35 -0.48
C ILE A 116 22.24 13.11 -1.07
N ASP A 117 21.05 12.89 -0.50
CA ASP A 117 19.89 13.71 -0.88
C ASP A 117 20.02 15.15 -0.35
N ARG A 118 19.33 16.09 -1.02
CA ARG A 118 19.41 17.52 -0.70
C ARG A 118 18.94 17.82 0.71
N VAL A 119 17.91 17.16 1.20
CA VAL A 119 17.38 17.38 2.55
C VAL A 119 18.44 17.01 3.60
N THR A 120 19.06 15.85 3.44
CA THR A 120 20.17 15.40 4.30
C THR A 120 21.38 16.34 4.21
N ALA A 121 21.71 16.81 3.00
CA ALA A 121 22.81 17.76 2.80
C ALA A 121 22.56 19.08 3.54
N GLU A 122 21.35 19.63 3.45
CA GLU A 122 20.96 20.87 4.14
C GLU A 122 20.91 20.70 5.66
N GLU A 123 20.35 19.61 6.17
CA GLU A 123 20.25 19.32 7.60
C GLU A 123 21.63 19.16 8.26
N GLN A 124 22.58 18.56 7.55
CA GLN A 124 23.94 18.32 8.06
C GLN A 124 24.94 19.40 7.65
N GLY A 125 24.53 20.34 6.81
CA GLY A 125 25.38 21.41 6.32
C GLY A 125 26.51 20.92 5.42
N LEU A 126 26.27 19.83 4.66
CA LEU A 126 27.25 19.22 3.77
C LEU A 126 27.16 19.77 2.35
N ALA A 127 28.32 19.98 1.72
CA ALA A 127 28.46 20.42 0.34
C ALA A 127 29.30 19.40 -0.47
N ILE A 128 29.22 19.49 -1.80
CA ILE A 128 30.08 18.68 -2.68
C ILE A 128 31.56 18.95 -2.36
N GLY A 129 32.31 17.87 -2.16
CA GLY A 129 33.71 17.90 -1.77
C GLY A 129 33.96 17.80 -0.26
N ASP A 130 32.93 17.94 0.57
CA ASP A 130 33.05 17.69 2.00
C ASP A 130 33.24 16.19 2.27
N THR A 131 33.72 15.87 3.45
CA THR A 131 33.99 14.48 3.85
C THR A 131 33.07 14.02 4.99
N VAL A 132 32.67 12.77 4.92
CA VAL A 132 31.79 12.11 5.90
C VAL A 132 32.50 10.90 6.47
N GLU A 133 32.55 10.76 7.79
CA GLU A 133 33.11 9.60 8.47
C GLU A 133 32.07 8.49 8.54
N VAL A 134 32.39 7.35 7.98
CA VAL A 134 31.51 6.17 7.88
C VAL A 134 32.15 4.99 8.58
N LEU A 135 31.45 4.41 9.55
CA LEU A 135 31.83 3.14 10.17
C LEU A 135 30.95 2.03 9.58
N PHE A 136 31.58 1.09 8.91
CA PHE A 136 30.95 -0.07 8.28
C PHE A 136 30.69 -1.22 9.28
N PRO A 137 29.80 -2.19 8.94
CA PRO A 137 29.46 -3.32 9.82
C PRO A 137 30.65 -4.23 10.18
N ASP A 138 31.69 -4.28 9.35
CA ASP A 138 32.94 -5.01 9.60
C ASP A 138 33.91 -4.26 10.54
N SER A 139 33.44 -3.14 11.13
CA SER A 139 34.21 -2.22 11.99
C SER A 139 35.31 -1.47 11.25
N THR A 140 35.26 -1.38 9.93
CA THR A 140 36.15 -0.52 9.14
C THR A 140 35.63 0.91 9.17
N GLU A 141 36.50 1.85 9.52
CA GLU A 141 36.25 3.29 9.39
C GLU A 141 36.76 3.77 8.04
N ALA A 142 35.97 4.56 7.35
CA ALA A 142 36.36 5.20 6.09
C ALA A 142 35.85 6.65 6.03
N THR A 143 36.64 7.51 5.42
CA THR A 143 36.25 8.87 5.10
C THR A 143 35.80 8.90 3.64
N LEU A 144 34.52 9.17 3.40
CA LEU A 144 33.95 9.28 2.06
C LEU A 144 33.76 10.73 1.68
N THR A 145 34.01 11.07 0.42
CA THR A 145 33.83 12.43 -0.11
C THR A 145 32.43 12.55 -0.71
N VAL A 146 31.70 13.63 -0.40
CA VAL A 146 30.42 13.96 -1.03
C VAL A 146 30.66 14.25 -2.51
N ALA A 147 30.42 13.29 -3.36
CA ALA A 147 30.63 13.35 -4.81
C ALA A 147 29.44 13.97 -5.54
N ALA A 148 28.23 13.78 -5.02
CA ALA A 148 27.01 14.30 -5.61
C ALA A 148 25.94 14.58 -4.57
N ILE A 149 25.06 15.56 -4.88
CA ILE A 149 23.82 15.86 -4.16
C ILE A 149 22.69 15.72 -5.17
N TYR A 150 21.59 15.05 -4.78
CA TYR A 150 20.42 14.85 -5.63
C TYR A 150 19.14 15.23 -4.87
N GLU A 151 18.07 15.63 -5.59
CA GLU A 151 16.85 16.12 -4.95
C GLU A 151 15.94 15.01 -4.45
N ASP A 152 15.78 13.94 -5.20
CA ASP A 152 14.87 12.85 -4.83
C ASP A 152 15.36 11.49 -5.32
N GLY A 153 15.47 10.55 -4.40
CA GLY A 153 15.81 9.15 -4.65
C GLY A 153 14.61 8.22 -4.78
N GLY A 154 13.40 8.76 -4.69
CA GLY A 154 12.05 8.16 -4.78
C GLY A 154 11.91 6.64 -4.76
N ILE A 155 12.40 5.95 -5.78
CA ILE A 155 12.32 4.49 -5.92
C ILE A 155 13.49 3.77 -5.24
N ILE A 156 14.65 4.39 -5.14
CA ILE A 156 15.84 3.76 -4.55
C ILE A 156 15.68 3.69 -3.04
N ALA A 157 15.12 4.73 -2.44
CA ALA A 157 15.02 4.89 -1.00
C ALA A 157 13.58 5.17 -0.58
N GLN A 158 12.91 4.18 -0.02
CA GLN A 158 11.47 4.26 0.35
C GLN A 158 11.20 4.81 1.75
N ASN A 159 12.21 5.26 2.52
CA ASN A 159 12.05 5.73 3.90
C ASN A 159 12.83 7.01 4.16
N SER A 160 12.25 7.89 4.95
CA SER A 160 12.58 9.28 5.23
C SER A 160 13.79 9.59 6.11
N ASP A 161 14.70 8.65 6.40
CA ASP A 161 15.78 8.88 7.38
C ASP A 161 17.14 9.22 6.76
N GLY A 162 17.15 10.00 5.69
CA GLY A 162 18.36 10.38 4.97
C GLY A 162 18.79 9.32 3.94
N HIS A 163 19.10 9.78 2.74
CA HIS A 163 19.39 8.89 1.63
C HIS A 163 20.86 9.01 1.24
N TYR A 164 21.62 8.01 1.62
CA TYR A 164 23.03 7.88 1.28
C TYR A 164 23.21 6.82 0.21
N LEU A 165 23.82 7.19 -0.91
CA LEU A 165 24.18 6.25 -1.98
C LEU A 165 25.70 6.06 -1.98
N ILE A 166 26.12 4.79 -2.06
CA ILE A 166 27.53 4.42 -2.27
C ILE A 166 27.63 3.49 -3.47
N ASP A 167 28.83 3.35 -3.99
CA ASP A 167 29.07 2.39 -5.05
C ASP A 167 29.00 0.94 -4.53
N VAL A 168 28.48 0.04 -5.36
CA VAL A 168 28.30 -1.37 -5.03
C VAL A 168 29.62 -2.08 -4.69
N GLU A 169 30.75 -1.65 -5.26
CA GLU A 169 32.06 -2.24 -4.93
C GLU A 169 32.43 -1.93 -3.48
N ARG A 170 32.20 -0.69 -3.01
CA ARG A 170 32.40 -0.31 -1.60
C ARG A 170 31.51 -1.12 -0.68
N PHE A 171 30.25 -1.26 -1.04
CA PHE A 171 29.29 -2.04 -0.27
C PHE A 171 29.75 -3.51 -0.15
N THR A 172 30.09 -4.12 -1.27
CA THR A 172 30.51 -5.54 -1.31
C THR A 172 31.78 -5.80 -0.50
N ALA A 173 32.68 -4.83 -0.42
CA ALA A 173 33.90 -4.93 0.34
C ALA A 173 33.69 -4.99 1.86
N HIS A 174 32.66 -4.32 2.39
CA HIS A 174 32.45 -4.12 3.84
C HIS A 174 31.21 -4.78 4.41
N PHE A 175 30.30 -5.28 3.55
CA PHE A 175 29.11 -5.99 3.99
C PHE A 175 29.26 -7.51 3.79
N GLY A 176 28.85 -8.29 4.79
CA GLY A 176 28.94 -9.74 4.74
C GLY A 176 28.13 -10.36 3.60
N ALA A 177 28.49 -11.57 3.21
CA ALA A 177 27.90 -12.28 2.06
C ALA A 177 26.36 -12.37 2.06
N ASN A 178 25.73 -12.39 3.23
CA ASN A 178 24.27 -12.42 3.35
C ASN A 178 23.59 -11.10 2.91
N ASN A 179 24.31 -9.98 2.87
CA ASN A 179 23.80 -8.68 2.45
C ASN A 179 24.15 -8.36 0.99
N GLN A 180 24.86 -9.25 0.30
CA GLN A 180 25.28 -9.04 -1.08
C GLN A 180 24.23 -9.47 -2.11
N PHE A 181 23.16 -10.14 -1.66
CA PHE A 181 22.04 -10.50 -2.52
C PHE A 181 21.01 -9.37 -2.56
N MET A 182 20.48 -9.13 -3.74
CA MET A 182 19.48 -8.12 -4.00
C MET A 182 18.14 -8.76 -4.35
N ALA A 183 17.07 -8.06 -4.00
CA ALA A 183 15.72 -8.51 -4.31
C ALA A 183 15.37 -8.30 -5.78
N ARG A 184 15.98 -7.27 -6.40
CA ARG A 184 15.71 -6.89 -7.80
C ARG A 184 16.97 -6.34 -8.49
N ILE A 185 16.97 -6.48 -9.82
CA ILE A 185 17.89 -5.81 -10.74
C ILE A 185 17.05 -5.07 -11.77
N ASP A 186 17.32 -3.79 -11.95
CA ASP A 186 16.68 -2.93 -12.93
C ASP A 186 17.54 -2.89 -14.20
N VAL A 187 16.93 -3.11 -15.36
CA VAL A 187 17.61 -3.24 -16.67
C VAL A 187 17.03 -2.24 -17.66
N ARG A 188 17.89 -1.47 -18.32
CA ARG A 188 17.52 -0.61 -19.43
C ARG A 188 18.13 -1.14 -20.71
N GLY A 189 17.32 -1.23 -21.76
CA GLY A 189 17.78 -1.61 -23.12
C GLY A 189 18.51 -0.47 -23.83
N VAL A 190 19.26 -0.83 -24.86
CA VAL A 190 19.84 0.16 -25.79
C VAL A 190 18.72 0.88 -26.56
N ASP A 191 18.98 2.12 -26.98
CA ASP A 191 17.97 2.92 -27.66
C ASP A 191 17.48 2.23 -28.94
N GLY A 192 16.15 1.98 -29.01
CA GLY A 192 15.49 1.35 -30.16
C GLY A 192 15.45 -0.17 -30.14
N VAL A 193 15.94 -0.84 -29.10
CA VAL A 193 15.75 -2.28 -28.94
C VAL A 193 14.26 -2.61 -28.72
N ASP A 194 13.81 -3.70 -29.35
CA ASP A 194 12.45 -4.20 -29.09
C ASP A 194 12.38 -4.83 -27.69
N LEU A 195 11.32 -4.49 -26.94
CA LEU A 195 11.15 -4.98 -25.56
C LEU A 195 11.12 -6.51 -25.47
N ALA A 196 10.53 -7.19 -26.48
CA ALA A 196 10.49 -8.64 -26.51
C ALA A 196 11.88 -9.25 -26.77
N GLN A 197 12.71 -8.59 -27.58
CA GLN A 197 14.10 -8.99 -27.81
C GLN A 197 14.94 -8.82 -26.55
N LEU A 198 14.84 -7.66 -25.88
CA LEU A 198 15.52 -7.39 -24.63
C LEU A 198 15.14 -8.43 -23.57
N ARG A 199 13.83 -8.69 -23.40
CA ARG A 199 13.31 -9.70 -22.45
C ARG A 199 13.90 -11.08 -22.75
N ALA A 200 13.87 -11.54 -23.99
CA ALA A 200 14.38 -12.84 -24.38
C ALA A 200 15.89 -12.99 -24.08
N ALA A 201 16.68 -11.94 -24.29
CA ALA A 201 18.10 -11.93 -23.97
C ALA A 201 18.34 -12.00 -22.45
N VAL A 202 17.59 -11.21 -21.66
CA VAL A 202 17.67 -11.21 -20.21
C VAL A 202 17.22 -12.55 -19.62
N GLU A 203 16.12 -13.15 -20.10
CA GLU A 203 15.63 -14.46 -19.64
C GLU A 203 16.63 -15.58 -19.95
N ALA A 204 17.26 -15.54 -21.12
CA ALA A 204 18.29 -16.52 -21.50
C ALA A 204 19.51 -16.46 -20.59
N GLU A 205 19.97 -15.26 -20.19
CA GLU A 205 21.08 -15.08 -19.26
C GLU A 205 20.73 -15.56 -17.84
N LEU A 206 19.44 -15.49 -17.49
CA LEU A 206 18.93 -15.86 -16.16
C LEU A 206 18.53 -17.35 -16.06
N GLU A 207 18.81 -18.21 -17.04
CA GLU A 207 18.51 -19.66 -16.95
C GLU A 207 19.14 -20.33 -15.72
N ALA A 208 20.27 -19.82 -15.24
CA ALA A 208 20.91 -20.29 -14.01
C ALA A 208 20.17 -19.91 -12.72
N PHE A 209 19.18 -19.01 -12.80
CA PHE A 209 18.39 -18.47 -11.69
C PHE A 209 16.91 -18.78 -11.85
N PRO A 210 16.46 -20.02 -11.66
CA PRO A 210 15.11 -20.48 -12.05
C PRO A 210 13.97 -19.83 -11.27
N THR A 211 14.27 -19.11 -10.18
CA THR A 211 13.27 -18.36 -9.39
C THR A 211 13.26 -16.88 -9.73
N ALA A 212 14.15 -16.41 -10.62
CA ALA A 212 14.12 -15.05 -11.11
C ALA A 212 12.93 -14.86 -12.06
N THR A 213 12.26 -13.74 -11.95
CA THR A 213 11.12 -13.36 -12.81
C THR A 213 11.44 -12.03 -13.44
N VAL A 214 11.30 -11.96 -14.77
CA VAL A 214 11.51 -10.73 -15.54
C VAL A 214 10.15 -10.07 -15.76
N LEU A 215 10.03 -8.83 -15.33
CA LEU A 215 8.79 -8.05 -15.41
C LEU A 215 9.05 -6.75 -16.17
N ASP A 216 8.11 -6.32 -16.98
CA ASP A 216 8.05 -4.97 -17.52
C ASP A 216 7.24 -4.03 -16.61
N LYS A 217 7.17 -2.75 -16.98
CA LYS A 217 6.46 -1.74 -16.16
C LYS A 217 4.97 -2.02 -16.02
N ASP A 218 4.33 -2.60 -17.02
CA ASP A 218 2.89 -2.90 -16.97
C ASP A 218 2.65 -4.12 -16.08
N GLU A 219 3.49 -5.14 -16.16
CA GLU A 219 3.45 -6.31 -15.28
C GLU A 219 3.76 -5.95 -13.82
N LEU A 220 4.66 -4.99 -13.56
CA LEU A 220 4.91 -4.45 -12.22
C LEU A 220 3.66 -3.77 -11.64
N ARG A 221 2.95 -3.00 -12.45
CA ARG A 221 1.68 -2.37 -12.05
C ARG A 221 0.60 -3.41 -11.78
N ASP A 222 0.48 -4.41 -12.65
CA ASP A 222 -0.47 -5.51 -12.49
C ASP A 222 -0.16 -6.32 -11.23
N GLN A 223 1.10 -6.57 -10.94
CA GLN A 223 1.53 -7.25 -9.71
C GLN A 223 1.14 -6.44 -8.47
N ALA A 224 1.39 -5.13 -8.46
CA ALA A 224 1.00 -4.25 -7.37
C ALA A 224 -0.53 -4.22 -7.18
N GLN A 225 -1.31 -4.16 -8.26
CA GLN A 225 -2.77 -4.21 -8.23
C GLN A 225 -3.28 -5.57 -7.71
N ASN A 226 -2.70 -6.68 -8.15
CA ASN A 226 -3.07 -8.02 -7.70
C ASN A 226 -2.79 -8.20 -6.21
N GLN A 227 -1.70 -7.64 -5.69
CA GLN A 227 -1.38 -7.64 -4.26
C GLN A 227 -2.44 -6.88 -3.45
N VAL A 228 -2.89 -5.73 -3.97
CA VAL A 228 -4.01 -4.97 -3.38
C VAL A 228 -5.30 -5.78 -3.40
N LEU A 229 -5.64 -6.44 -4.51
CA LEU A 229 -6.84 -7.29 -4.60
C LEU A 229 -6.81 -8.46 -3.62
N GLN A 230 -5.66 -9.07 -3.36
CA GLN A 230 -5.52 -10.12 -2.35
C GLN A 230 -5.81 -9.59 -0.94
N VAL A 231 -5.24 -8.44 -0.58
CA VAL A 231 -5.50 -7.80 0.73
C VAL A 231 -6.97 -7.40 0.85
N LEU A 232 -7.56 -6.84 -0.22
CA LEU A 232 -8.99 -6.52 -0.25
C LEU A 232 -9.85 -7.78 -0.09
N GLY A 233 -9.48 -8.90 -0.72
CA GLY A 233 -10.15 -10.19 -0.54
C GLY A 233 -10.21 -10.62 0.92
N PHE A 234 -9.09 -10.52 1.64
CA PHE A 234 -9.03 -10.77 3.08
C PHE A 234 -9.91 -9.78 3.86
N LEU A 235 -9.86 -8.50 3.53
CA LEU A 235 -10.71 -7.48 4.15
C LEU A 235 -12.20 -7.74 3.92
N PHE A 236 -12.60 -8.27 2.76
CA PHE A 236 -13.99 -8.67 2.51
C PHE A 236 -14.45 -9.81 3.41
N VAL A 237 -13.58 -10.77 3.72
CA VAL A 237 -13.91 -11.82 4.69
C VAL A 237 -14.14 -11.23 6.09
N LEU A 238 -13.26 -10.33 6.52
CA LEU A 238 -13.40 -9.63 7.80
C LEU A 238 -14.66 -8.76 7.82
N LEU A 239 -14.94 -8.04 6.72
CA LEU A 239 -16.19 -7.28 6.57
C LEU A 239 -17.39 -8.18 6.70
N GLY A 240 -17.42 -9.31 5.99
CA GLY A 240 -18.52 -10.28 6.08
C GLY A 240 -18.76 -10.73 7.52
N LEU A 241 -17.71 -11.04 8.25
CA LEU A 241 -17.81 -11.42 9.67
C LEU A 241 -18.35 -10.29 10.54
N ALA A 242 -17.82 -9.08 10.38
CA ALA A 242 -18.27 -7.90 11.12
C ALA A 242 -19.74 -7.54 10.81
N LEU A 243 -20.14 -7.72 9.54
CA LEU A 243 -21.50 -7.49 9.09
C LEU A 243 -22.47 -8.55 9.65
N VAL A 244 -22.06 -9.81 9.78
CA VAL A 244 -22.86 -10.86 10.46
C VAL A 244 -23.08 -10.50 11.92
N ILE A 245 -22.04 -10.06 12.62
CA ILE A 245 -22.14 -9.60 14.01
C ILE A 245 -23.07 -8.38 14.11
N GLY A 246 -22.92 -7.41 13.21
CA GLY A 246 -23.78 -6.25 13.12
C GLY A 246 -25.25 -6.61 12.84
N ALA A 247 -25.48 -7.55 11.91
CA ALA A 247 -26.82 -8.05 11.59
C ALA A 247 -27.51 -8.73 12.81
N LEU A 248 -26.77 -9.52 13.57
CA LEU A 248 -27.27 -10.11 14.82
C LEU A 248 -27.63 -9.00 15.82
N GLY A 249 -26.79 -7.99 15.97
CA GLY A 249 -27.07 -6.84 16.82
C GLY A 249 -28.32 -6.07 16.39
N VAL A 250 -28.47 -5.76 15.09
CA VAL A 250 -29.67 -5.11 14.54
C VAL A 250 -30.91 -5.99 14.77
N THR A 251 -30.81 -7.29 14.52
CA THR A 251 -31.94 -8.23 14.75
C THR A 251 -32.38 -8.23 16.20
N ILE A 252 -31.44 -8.28 17.16
CA ILE A 252 -31.75 -8.27 18.60
C ILE A 252 -32.39 -6.93 18.98
N THR A 253 -31.85 -5.82 18.51
CA THR A 253 -32.39 -4.47 18.81
C THR A 253 -33.78 -4.28 18.25
N LEU A 254 -34.03 -4.70 17.00
CA LEU A 254 -35.36 -4.63 16.39
C LEU A 254 -36.34 -5.55 17.09
N ALA A 255 -35.92 -6.76 17.48
CA ALA A 255 -36.76 -7.67 18.25
C ALA A 255 -37.17 -7.07 19.61
N LEU A 256 -36.22 -6.42 20.31
CA LEU A 256 -36.50 -5.74 21.57
C LEU A 256 -37.42 -4.52 21.37
N SER A 257 -37.17 -3.69 20.34
CA SER A 257 -38.03 -2.57 19.98
C SER A 257 -39.47 -3.00 19.67
N VAL A 258 -39.64 -4.09 18.92
CA VAL A 258 -40.98 -4.67 18.66
C VAL A 258 -41.61 -5.14 19.94
N PHE A 259 -40.86 -5.79 20.85
CA PHE A 259 -41.37 -6.26 22.14
C PHE A 259 -41.80 -5.08 23.04
N GLU A 260 -40.98 -4.07 23.19
CA GLU A 260 -41.29 -2.86 24.00
C GLU A 260 -42.52 -2.09 23.47
N ARG A 261 -42.77 -2.14 22.13
CA ARG A 261 -43.90 -1.48 21.49
C ARG A 261 -45.05 -2.41 21.17
N THR A 262 -45.12 -3.61 21.81
CA THR A 262 -46.17 -4.60 21.54
C THR A 262 -47.55 -4.06 21.64
N HIS A 263 -47.85 -3.26 22.68
CA HIS A 263 -49.15 -2.61 22.89
C HIS A 263 -49.49 -1.59 21.80
N GLU A 264 -48.56 -0.72 21.43
CA GLU A 264 -48.70 0.27 20.33
C GLU A 264 -48.96 -0.42 18.98
N ILE A 265 -48.23 -1.50 18.69
CA ILE A 265 -48.42 -2.30 17.48
C ILE A 265 -49.77 -3.00 17.48
N GLY A 266 -50.22 -3.48 18.63
CA GLY A 266 -51.53 -4.08 18.80
C GLY A 266 -52.67 -3.07 18.51
N LEU A 267 -52.56 -1.84 19.04
CA LEU A 267 -53.51 -0.75 18.78
C LEU A 267 -53.52 -0.37 17.30
N LEU A 268 -52.36 -0.22 16.67
CA LEU A 268 -52.30 0.10 15.24
C LEU A 268 -52.94 -0.96 14.37
N ARG A 269 -52.80 -2.23 14.72
CA ARG A 269 -53.48 -3.35 14.04
C ARG A 269 -54.97 -3.36 14.29
N ALA A 270 -55.45 -3.02 15.50
CA ALA A 270 -56.85 -2.91 15.81
C ALA A 270 -57.55 -1.78 15.02
N VAL A 271 -56.82 -0.71 14.68
CA VAL A 271 -57.30 0.40 13.86
C VAL A 271 -57.15 0.12 12.33
N GLY A 272 -56.59 -1.05 11.94
CA GLY A 272 -56.59 -1.49 10.54
C GLY A 272 -55.26 -1.57 9.83
N THR A 273 -54.12 -1.39 10.53
CA THR A 273 -52.78 -1.55 9.91
C THR A 273 -52.59 -3.00 9.47
N THR A 274 -52.22 -3.21 8.22
CA THR A 274 -51.99 -4.53 7.65
C THR A 274 -50.66 -5.13 8.11
N ARG A 275 -50.53 -6.47 8.08
CA ARG A 275 -49.27 -7.19 8.38
C ARG A 275 -48.11 -6.76 7.49
N GLY A 276 -48.38 -6.49 6.20
CA GLY A 276 -47.38 -6.01 5.25
C GLY A 276 -46.87 -4.62 5.59
N GLN A 277 -47.75 -3.68 5.98
CA GLN A 277 -47.33 -2.33 6.38
C GLN A 277 -46.42 -2.34 7.61
N LEU A 278 -46.70 -3.21 8.57
CA LEU A 278 -45.86 -3.36 9.75
C LEU A 278 -44.47 -3.94 9.39
N GLY A 279 -44.43 -4.97 8.53
CA GLY A 279 -43.18 -5.53 8.03
C GLY A 279 -42.33 -4.48 7.27
N VAL A 280 -42.99 -3.65 6.44
CA VAL A 280 -42.29 -2.55 5.73
C VAL A 280 -41.77 -1.50 6.72
N ALA A 281 -42.50 -1.16 7.78
CA ALA A 281 -42.01 -0.20 8.78
C ALA A 281 -40.71 -0.71 9.46
N VAL A 282 -40.67 -1.97 9.88
CA VAL A 282 -39.45 -2.59 10.46
C VAL A 282 -38.31 -2.66 9.45
N LEU A 283 -38.60 -2.96 8.18
CA LEU A 283 -37.61 -2.97 7.10
C LEU A 283 -36.99 -1.58 6.91
N VAL A 284 -37.81 -0.54 6.82
CA VAL A 284 -37.35 0.85 6.66
C VAL A 284 -36.49 1.27 7.85
N GLU A 285 -36.90 0.95 9.08
CA GLU A 285 -36.13 1.26 10.29
C GLU A 285 -34.74 0.58 10.23
N SER A 286 -34.67 -0.69 9.82
CA SER A 286 -33.43 -1.43 9.65
C SER A 286 -32.51 -0.79 8.60
N ILE A 287 -33.07 -0.43 7.44
CA ILE A 287 -32.30 0.21 6.35
C ILE A 287 -31.76 1.58 6.80
N VAL A 288 -32.58 2.38 7.48
CA VAL A 288 -32.14 3.72 7.96
C VAL A 288 -30.99 3.58 8.96
N LEU A 289 -31.08 2.67 9.93
CA LEU A 289 -30.02 2.42 10.91
C LEU A 289 -28.73 1.93 10.23
N THR A 290 -28.86 1.04 9.27
CA THR A 290 -27.72 0.50 8.51
C THR A 290 -27.05 1.57 7.65
N LEU A 291 -27.85 2.39 6.94
CA LEU A 291 -27.35 3.50 6.12
C LEU A 291 -26.65 4.56 6.96
N LEU A 292 -27.22 4.94 8.11
CA LEU A 292 -26.59 5.90 9.01
C LEU A 292 -25.21 5.41 9.47
N GLY A 293 -25.10 4.16 9.94
CA GLY A 293 -23.82 3.56 10.34
C GLY A 293 -22.85 3.51 9.16
N THR A 294 -23.30 3.09 7.99
CA THR A 294 -22.48 2.98 6.79
C THR A 294 -21.97 4.36 6.31
N VAL A 295 -22.85 5.35 6.18
CA VAL A 295 -22.48 6.70 5.71
C VAL A 295 -21.49 7.35 6.68
N LEU A 296 -21.75 7.28 7.98
CA LEU A 296 -20.82 7.80 8.99
C LEU A 296 -19.49 7.08 8.93
N GLY A 297 -19.51 5.74 8.80
CA GLY A 297 -18.30 4.93 8.65
C GLY A 297 -17.48 5.30 7.41
N LEU A 298 -18.13 5.50 6.26
CA LEU A 298 -17.48 5.96 5.03
C LEU A 298 -16.84 7.34 5.21
N VAL A 299 -17.58 8.31 5.76
CA VAL A 299 -17.07 9.67 5.94
C VAL A 299 -15.84 9.67 6.85
N ILE A 300 -15.92 9.02 8.01
CA ILE A 300 -14.81 8.95 8.96
C ILE A 300 -13.63 8.19 8.34
N GLY A 301 -13.88 7.07 7.65
CA GLY A 301 -12.86 6.28 7.00
C GLY A 301 -12.12 7.04 5.89
N ILE A 302 -12.85 7.73 5.02
CA ILE A 302 -12.27 8.55 3.94
C ILE A 302 -11.48 9.73 4.53
N VAL A 303 -12.08 10.50 5.45
CA VAL A 303 -11.42 11.67 6.04
C VAL A 303 -10.14 11.24 6.78
N GLY A 304 -10.22 10.17 7.58
CA GLY A 304 -9.06 9.64 8.29
C GLY A 304 -7.94 9.16 7.35
N ALA A 305 -8.30 8.42 6.29
CA ALA A 305 -7.34 7.96 5.30
C ALA A 305 -6.68 9.12 4.54
N VAL A 306 -7.48 10.09 4.06
CA VAL A 306 -6.96 11.27 3.36
C VAL A 306 -6.04 12.09 4.26
N ALA A 307 -6.38 12.22 5.56
CA ALA A 307 -5.52 12.91 6.51
C ALA A 307 -4.16 12.21 6.67
N VAL A 308 -4.15 10.87 6.80
CA VAL A 308 -2.91 10.09 6.89
C VAL A 308 -2.10 10.17 5.59
N VAL A 309 -2.73 10.01 4.41
CA VAL A 309 -2.02 10.13 3.14
C VAL A 309 -1.42 11.54 3.02
N ARG A 310 -2.18 12.59 3.29
CA ARG A 310 -1.70 13.97 3.18
C ARG A 310 -0.61 14.33 4.20
N SER A 311 -0.60 13.72 5.36
CA SER A 311 0.48 13.97 6.35
C SER A 311 1.86 13.47 5.89
N GLN A 312 1.90 12.66 4.83
CA GLN A 312 3.13 12.16 4.21
C GLN A 312 3.49 12.91 2.92
N ALA A 313 2.70 13.92 2.52
CA ALA A 313 2.89 14.62 1.26
C ALA A 313 4.21 15.41 1.18
N ASP A 314 4.73 15.84 2.32
CA ASP A 314 6.04 16.54 2.40
C ASP A 314 7.23 15.56 2.29
N LEU A 315 6.96 14.25 2.46
CA LEU A 315 7.99 13.20 2.42
C LEU A 315 8.02 12.45 1.08
N ILE A 316 6.91 12.47 0.33
CA ILE A 316 6.75 11.68 -0.91
C ILE A 316 6.12 12.57 -1.99
N ASP A 317 6.92 13.07 -2.90
CA ASP A 317 6.48 13.97 -3.97
C ASP A 317 5.45 13.34 -4.94
N THR A 318 5.51 12.02 -5.14
CA THR A 318 4.56 11.28 -6.00
C THR A 318 3.29 10.85 -5.29
N LEU A 319 3.05 11.34 -4.06
CA LEU A 319 1.91 10.93 -3.26
C LEU A 319 0.58 11.32 -3.91
N GLN A 320 -0.28 10.32 -4.16
CA GLN A 320 -1.60 10.51 -4.76
C GLN A 320 -2.69 9.98 -3.84
N VAL A 321 -3.70 10.80 -3.58
CA VAL A 321 -4.92 10.36 -2.90
C VAL A 321 -5.84 9.68 -3.92
N SER A 322 -6.04 8.39 -3.78
CA SER A 322 -6.94 7.60 -4.64
C SER A 322 -8.08 7.01 -3.82
N VAL A 323 -9.31 7.48 -4.09
CA VAL A 323 -10.52 6.97 -3.44
C VAL A 323 -11.20 5.94 -4.35
N PRO A 324 -11.28 4.67 -3.94
CA PRO A 324 -11.87 3.61 -4.77
C PRO A 324 -13.40 3.65 -4.73
N TRP A 325 -14.03 4.56 -5.46
CA TRP A 325 -15.48 4.78 -5.43
C TRP A 325 -16.27 3.51 -5.74
N GLY A 326 -15.82 2.69 -6.70
CA GLY A 326 -16.48 1.42 -7.04
C GLY A 326 -16.54 0.45 -5.86
N PHE A 327 -15.42 0.34 -5.13
CA PHE A 327 -15.34 -0.46 -3.91
C PHE A 327 -16.26 0.08 -2.82
N LEU A 328 -16.29 1.39 -2.60
CA LEU A 328 -17.14 2.02 -1.58
C LEU A 328 -18.62 1.83 -1.88
N VAL A 329 -19.04 1.93 -3.14
CA VAL A 329 -20.42 1.63 -3.56
C VAL A 329 -20.75 0.17 -3.27
N LEU A 330 -19.85 -0.77 -3.54
CA LEU A 330 -20.06 -2.18 -3.21
C LEU A 330 -20.25 -2.40 -1.70
N VAL A 331 -19.45 -1.73 -0.87
CA VAL A 331 -19.61 -1.77 0.60
C VAL A 331 -21.00 -1.29 1.03
N VAL A 332 -21.51 -0.19 0.44
CA VAL A 332 -22.86 0.31 0.71
C VAL A 332 -23.93 -0.71 0.30
N VAL A 333 -23.82 -1.29 -0.89
CA VAL A 333 -24.78 -2.29 -1.40
C VAL A 333 -24.81 -3.51 -0.47
N ILE A 334 -23.65 -4.03 -0.06
CA ILE A 334 -23.56 -5.16 0.86
C ILE A 334 -24.18 -4.79 2.21
N ALA A 335 -23.88 -3.61 2.76
CA ALA A 335 -24.42 -3.15 4.04
C ALA A 335 -25.95 -3.05 4.01
N VAL A 336 -26.51 -2.45 2.94
CA VAL A 336 -27.98 -2.38 2.75
C VAL A 336 -28.58 -3.77 2.63
N GLY A 337 -27.98 -4.69 1.87
CA GLY A 337 -28.42 -6.07 1.74
C GLY A 337 -28.52 -6.78 3.10
N ILE A 338 -27.54 -6.55 3.96
CA ILE A 338 -27.52 -7.10 5.33
C ILE A 338 -28.57 -6.44 6.23
N GLY A 339 -28.78 -5.13 6.10
CA GLY A 339 -29.87 -4.43 6.79
C GLY A 339 -31.22 -5.03 6.44
N VAL A 340 -31.47 -5.34 5.16
CA VAL A 340 -32.66 -6.02 4.70
C VAL A 340 -32.77 -7.43 5.33
N ALA A 341 -31.70 -8.22 5.27
CA ALA A 341 -31.66 -9.57 5.82
C ALA A 341 -31.93 -9.58 7.35
N ALA A 342 -31.32 -8.64 8.09
CA ALA A 342 -31.50 -8.51 9.54
C ALA A 342 -32.94 -8.17 9.95
N SER A 343 -33.69 -7.49 9.07
CA SER A 343 -35.09 -7.13 9.33
C SER A 343 -36.11 -8.25 9.13
N ILE A 344 -35.73 -9.35 8.43
CA ILE A 344 -36.68 -10.41 8.04
C ILE A 344 -37.32 -11.07 9.27
N VAL A 345 -36.50 -11.50 10.24
CA VAL A 345 -37.01 -12.23 11.43
C VAL A 345 -37.86 -11.32 12.33
N PRO A 346 -37.40 -10.12 12.75
CA PRO A 346 -38.21 -9.25 13.59
C PRO A 346 -39.45 -8.73 12.85
N GLY A 347 -39.37 -8.42 11.57
CA GLY A 347 -40.51 -8.01 10.75
C GLY A 347 -41.58 -9.13 10.64
N TRP A 348 -41.14 -10.36 10.45
CA TRP A 348 -42.06 -11.51 10.42
C TRP A 348 -42.73 -11.78 11.78
N ARG A 349 -42.00 -11.62 12.89
CA ARG A 349 -42.56 -11.77 14.26
C ARG A 349 -43.57 -10.65 14.52
N ALA A 350 -43.26 -9.40 14.23
CA ALA A 350 -44.16 -8.26 14.37
C ALA A 350 -45.45 -8.43 13.55
N ALA A 351 -45.34 -8.94 12.31
CA ALA A 351 -46.47 -9.19 11.43
C ALA A 351 -47.43 -10.32 11.92
N ARG A 352 -46.91 -11.28 12.70
CA ARG A 352 -47.70 -12.45 13.21
C ARG A 352 -48.21 -12.30 14.64
N MET A 353 -47.95 -11.17 15.30
CA MET A 353 -48.42 -10.93 16.68
C MET A 353 -49.92 -10.99 16.79
N ASP A 354 -50.45 -11.64 17.82
CA ASP A 354 -51.89 -11.69 18.09
C ASP A 354 -52.38 -10.40 18.70
N VAL A 355 -53.41 -9.76 18.09
CA VAL A 355 -53.96 -8.48 18.49
C VAL A 355 -54.57 -8.53 19.87
N LEU A 356 -55.25 -9.65 20.21
CA LEU A 356 -55.92 -9.83 21.51
C LEU A 356 -54.92 -9.95 22.65
N GLU A 357 -53.83 -10.69 22.42
CA GLU A 357 -52.73 -10.88 23.38
C GLU A 357 -51.92 -9.58 23.56
N ALA A 358 -51.68 -8.84 22.46
CA ALA A 358 -50.97 -7.59 22.48
C ALA A 358 -51.66 -6.43 23.20
N VAL A 359 -52.99 -6.42 23.15
CA VAL A 359 -53.81 -5.37 23.83
C VAL A 359 -54.07 -5.74 25.30
N SER A 360 -54.03 -7.04 25.68
CA SER A 360 -54.25 -7.49 27.04
C SER A 360 -52.95 -7.63 27.88
N ALA A 361 -51.79 -7.44 27.29
CA ALA A 361 -50.48 -7.40 27.98
C ALA A 361 -50.33 -6.05 28.69
N GLU A 362 -50.53 -6.01 30.03
CA GLU A 362 -50.18 -4.92 30.93
C GLU A 362 -48.68 -4.98 31.30
#